data_a170739f52d6cc2aabfeb08d89986b63
#
_entry.id   a170739f52d6cc2aabfeb08d89986b63
#
_cell.length_a   1.000
_cell.length_b   1.000
_cell.length_c   1.000
_cell.angle_alpha   90.00
_cell.angle_beta   90.00
_cell.angle_gamma   90.00
#
_symmetry.space_group_name_H-M   'P 1'
#
loop_
_entity.id
_entity.type
_entity.pdbx_description
1 polymer ?
#
loop_
_entity_poly.entity_id
_entity_poly.type
_entity_poly.pdbx_seq_one_letter_code
_entity_poly.pdbx_strand_id
1 'polypeptide(L)'
;SSKGAIGLLFVSGDFPKKMATQVKGGMYLKKNNAPGFLMVNISAAVANSLLGNTTTLSLTDIAAATKGAYNAGLQIVATKTTENLESSNVIGIIPGTDKKDEYLYLTGHYDHLGKRGDVIYYGADDDGSGTVGVMQMAEAFAAAAKKGKYPRRTVVFMAVSGEEKGLWGSEYYSEHPLYPM
;
A
#
# COMPACT_ATOMS: atom_id res chain seq x y z
N SER A 1 -22.11 5.18 6.52
CA SER A 1 -22.14 5.78 7.88
C SER A 1 -23.37 5.34 8.62
N SER A 2 -23.27 5.00 9.92
CA SER A 2 -24.40 4.61 10.78
C SER A 2 -25.46 5.72 10.94
N LYS A 3 -25.16 6.94 10.50
CA LYS A 3 -26.05 8.12 10.56
C LYS A 3 -26.56 8.56 9.18
N GLY A 4 -26.42 7.74 8.14
CA GLY A 4 -26.93 8.03 6.80
C GLY A 4 -26.12 9.05 5.99
N ALA A 5 -24.97 9.53 6.48
CA ALA A 5 -24.13 10.44 5.72
C ALA A 5 -23.55 9.74 4.48
N ILE A 6 -23.64 10.37 3.32
CA ILE A 6 -23.11 9.87 2.03
C ILE A 6 -21.71 10.38 1.73
N GLY A 7 -21.24 11.39 2.45
CA GLY A 7 -19.91 11.98 2.29
C GLY A 7 -19.58 12.95 3.40
N LEU A 8 -18.35 13.46 3.38
CA LEU A 8 -17.83 14.43 4.31
C LEU A 8 -17.03 15.48 3.56
N LEU A 9 -17.30 16.74 3.85
CA LEU A 9 -16.58 17.88 3.31
C LEU A 9 -15.70 18.46 4.43
N PHE A 10 -14.40 18.54 4.16
CA PHE A 10 -13.43 19.15 5.06
C PHE A 10 -13.07 20.55 4.59
N VAL A 11 -13.10 21.51 5.48
CA VAL A 11 -12.62 22.86 5.22
C VAL A 11 -11.29 23.04 5.93
N SER A 12 -10.23 23.36 5.17
CA SER A 12 -8.89 23.59 5.74
C SER A 12 -8.32 24.93 5.27
N GLY A 13 -7.50 25.55 6.12
CA GLY A 13 -6.88 26.84 5.85
C GLY A 13 -5.78 26.81 4.80
N ASP A 14 -5.23 25.65 4.55
CA ASP A 14 -4.18 25.41 3.58
C ASP A 14 -4.72 24.89 2.22
N PHE A 15 -6.01 25.06 1.97
CA PHE A 15 -6.61 24.70 0.68
C PHE A 15 -6.56 25.92 -0.31
N PRO A 16 -6.27 25.70 -1.59
CA PRO A 16 -5.83 24.42 -2.15
C PRO A 16 -4.40 24.09 -1.73
N LYS A 17 -4.21 22.89 -1.19
CA LYS A 17 -2.86 22.39 -0.99
C LYS A 17 -2.14 22.42 -2.34
N LYS A 18 -0.92 22.93 -2.37
CA LYS A 18 -0.03 22.78 -3.52
C LYS A 18 0.28 21.27 -3.67
N MET A 19 -0.60 20.57 -4.33
CA MET A 19 -0.38 19.17 -4.68
C MET A 19 0.50 19.13 -5.92
N ALA A 20 1.46 18.23 -5.94
CA ALA A 20 2.13 17.89 -7.18
C ALA A 20 1.08 17.55 -8.24
N THR A 21 1.31 17.91 -9.48
CA THR A 21 0.38 17.86 -10.62
C THR A 21 -0.23 16.49 -10.91
N GLN A 22 0.20 15.44 -10.20
CA GLN A 22 -0.41 14.11 -10.24
C GLN A 22 -0.65 13.63 -8.82
N VAL A 23 -1.91 13.58 -8.42
CA VAL A 23 -2.32 12.82 -7.25
C VAL A 23 -2.27 11.35 -7.65
N LYS A 24 -1.17 10.67 -7.34
CA LYS A 24 -1.15 9.21 -7.41
C LYS A 24 -2.16 8.71 -6.38
N GLY A 25 -3.18 8.02 -6.84
CA GLY A 25 -4.12 7.30 -5.97
C GLY A 25 -3.37 6.27 -5.12
N GLY A 26 -4.03 5.75 -4.09
CA GLY A 26 -3.48 4.64 -3.33
C GLY A 26 -3.33 3.39 -4.21
N MET A 27 -2.26 2.65 -3.99
CA MET A 27 -2.12 1.30 -4.51
C MET A 27 -2.86 0.34 -3.57
N TYR A 28 -3.36 -0.77 -4.07
CA TYR A 28 -4.02 -1.80 -3.27
C TYR A 28 -3.89 -3.17 -3.96
N LEU A 29 -3.74 -4.20 -3.14
CA LEU A 29 -3.57 -5.57 -3.63
C LEU A 29 -4.86 -6.14 -4.23
N LYS A 30 -6.00 -5.78 -3.63
CA LYS A 30 -7.34 -6.20 -4.09
C LYS A 30 -8.21 -5.00 -4.31
N LYS A 31 -8.93 -4.97 -5.45
CA LYS A 31 -9.90 -3.92 -5.71
C LYS A 31 -11.08 -4.06 -4.75
N ASN A 32 -11.25 -3.09 -3.85
CA ASN A 32 -12.47 -2.98 -3.08
C ASN A 32 -13.54 -2.27 -3.93
N ASN A 33 -14.58 -3.00 -4.32
CA ASN A 33 -15.70 -2.48 -5.10
C ASN A 33 -16.83 -1.91 -4.22
N ALA A 34 -16.67 -1.88 -2.90
CA ALA A 34 -17.65 -1.25 -2.03
C ALA A 34 -17.73 0.26 -2.35
N PRO A 35 -18.95 0.85 -2.36
CA PRO A 35 -19.11 2.28 -2.54
C PRO A 35 -18.33 2.99 -1.42
N GLY A 36 -17.27 3.70 -1.80
CA GLY A 36 -16.44 4.44 -0.86
C GLY A 36 -17.23 5.60 -0.25
N PHE A 37 -17.01 5.86 1.03
CA PHE A 37 -17.50 7.07 1.66
C PHE A 37 -16.73 8.27 1.07
N LEU A 38 -17.46 9.23 0.49
CA LEU A 38 -16.84 10.36 -0.16
C LEU A 38 -16.25 11.33 0.87
N MET A 39 -14.96 11.61 0.78
CA MET A 39 -14.27 12.62 1.58
C MET A 39 -13.62 13.64 0.66
N VAL A 40 -14.00 14.89 0.79
CA VAL A 40 -13.52 15.97 -0.10
C VAL A 40 -13.04 17.15 0.73
N ASN A 41 -11.85 17.65 0.40
CA ASN A 41 -11.39 18.93 0.93
C ASN A 41 -11.96 20.06 0.06
N ILE A 42 -12.56 21.05 0.68
CA ILE A 42 -13.13 22.23 0.02
C ILE A 42 -12.49 23.51 0.57
N SER A 43 -12.53 24.57 -0.23
CA SER A 43 -12.09 25.88 0.21
C SER A 43 -13.10 26.54 1.16
N ALA A 44 -12.63 27.51 1.94
CA ALA A 44 -13.53 28.33 2.75
C ALA A 44 -14.58 29.06 1.89
N ALA A 45 -14.25 29.46 0.66
CA ALA A 45 -15.20 30.06 -0.26
C ALA A 45 -16.35 29.11 -0.63
N VAL A 46 -16.05 27.87 -0.97
CA VAL A 46 -17.05 26.83 -1.24
C VAL A 46 -17.91 26.56 -0.01
N ALA A 47 -17.26 26.44 1.18
CA ALA A 47 -18.00 26.25 2.44
C ALA A 47 -18.97 27.40 2.71
N ASN A 48 -18.52 28.65 2.55
CA ASN A 48 -19.39 29.81 2.72
C ASN A 48 -20.59 29.80 1.77
N SER A 49 -20.38 29.44 0.51
CA SER A 49 -21.46 29.29 -0.46
C SER A 49 -22.47 28.22 -0.05
N LEU A 50 -22.01 27.06 0.43
CA LEU A 50 -22.87 25.97 0.88
C LEU A 50 -23.67 26.33 2.15
N LEU A 51 -23.09 27.16 3.02
CA LEU A 51 -23.77 27.68 4.22
C LEU A 51 -24.74 28.82 3.93
N GLY A 52 -24.79 29.31 2.69
CA GLY A 52 -25.63 30.45 2.30
C GLY A 52 -25.14 31.78 2.86
N ASN A 53 -23.87 31.91 3.19
CA ASN A 53 -23.32 33.14 3.74
C ASN A 53 -23.21 34.21 2.64
N THR A 54 -23.73 35.40 2.92
CA THR A 54 -23.60 36.57 2.03
C THR A 54 -22.26 37.28 2.17
N THR A 55 -21.56 37.06 3.27
CA THR A 55 -20.20 37.55 3.54
C THR A 55 -19.26 36.37 3.74
N THR A 56 -18.03 36.52 3.26
CA THR A 56 -17.01 35.48 3.42
C THR A 56 -16.55 35.43 4.87
N LEU A 57 -16.93 34.39 5.58
CA LEU A 57 -16.45 34.11 6.92
C LEU A 57 -15.04 33.50 6.90
N SER A 58 -14.27 33.82 7.93
CA SER A 58 -12.97 33.13 8.16
C SER A 58 -13.19 31.65 8.53
N LEU A 59 -12.13 30.86 8.50
CA LEU A 59 -12.22 29.46 8.97
C LEU A 59 -12.64 29.34 10.44
N THR A 60 -12.18 30.26 11.28
CA THR A 60 -12.55 30.31 12.70
C THR A 60 -14.04 30.58 12.85
N ASP A 61 -14.58 31.52 12.06
CA ASP A 61 -16.01 31.87 12.11
C ASP A 61 -16.87 30.73 11.55
N ILE A 62 -16.43 30.04 10.48
CA ILE A 62 -17.09 28.83 9.96
C ILE A 62 -17.09 27.71 11.04
N ALA A 63 -15.99 27.52 11.75
CA ALA A 63 -15.90 26.53 12.82
C ALA A 63 -16.81 26.87 14.03
N ALA A 64 -17.00 28.15 14.28
CA ALA A 64 -17.91 28.66 15.33
C ALA A 64 -19.37 28.76 14.87
N ALA A 65 -19.66 28.56 13.57
CA ALA A 65 -21.01 28.67 13.03
C ALA A 65 -21.97 27.69 13.71
N THR A 66 -23.23 28.07 13.74
CA THR A 66 -24.29 27.26 14.34
C THR A 66 -24.40 25.91 13.69
N LYS A 67 -24.33 24.86 14.48
CA LYS A 67 -24.58 23.50 14.01
C LYS A 67 -26.03 23.36 13.57
N GLY A 68 -26.24 22.86 12.35
CA GLY A 68 -27.57 22.74 11.81
C GLY A 68 -27.60 22.01 10.46
N ALA A 69 -28.80 21.93 9.90
CA ALA A 69 -29.02 21.46 8.55
C ALA A 69 -29.09 22.65 7.59
N TYR A 70 -28.38 22.59 6.49
CA TYR A 70 -28.34 23.62 5.45
C TYR A 70 -28.80 23.01 4.14
N ASN A 71 -29.72 23.67 3.45
CA ASN A 71 -30.14 23.27 2.11
C ASN A 71 -29.15 23.84 1.09
N ALA A 72 -28.30 22.97 0.54
CA ALA A 72 -27.34 23.35 -0.50
C ALA A 72 -27.28 22.26 -1.57
N GLY A 73 -27.17 22.69 -2.82
CA GLY A 73 -26.89 21.80 -3.96
C GLY A 73 -25.39 21.73 -4.20
N LEU A 74 -24.84 20.53 -4.21
CA LEU A 74 -23.45 20.29 -4.53
C LEU A 74 -23.36 19.20 -5.60
N GLN A 75 -22.70 19.50 -6.71
CA GLN A 75 -22.35 18.50 -7.72
C GLN A 75 -20.84 18.27 -7.67
N ILE A 76 -20.44 17.03 -7.46
CA ILE A 76 -19.03 16.62 -7.48
C ILE A 76 -18.84 15.68 -8.67
N VAL A 77 -17.91 16.03 -9.55
CA VAL A 77 -17.47 15.16 -10.64
C VAL A 77 -16.05 14.74 -10.36
N ALA A 78 -15.85 13.44 -10.17
CA ALA A 78 -14.52 12.86 -9.93
C ALA A 78 -14.31 11.68 -10.89
N THR A 79 -13.18 11.69 -11.57
CA THR A 79 -12.77 10.59 -12.44
C THR A 79 -11.60 9.86 -11.81
N LYS A 80 -11.71 8.53 -11.75
CA LYS A 80 -10.66 7.64 -11.26
C LYS A 80 -10.26 6.69 -12.39
N THR A 81 -9.00 6.70 -12.75
CA THR A 81 -8.39 5.66 -13.58
C THR A 81 -7.70 4.64 -12.69
N THR A 82 -7.78 3.38 -13.08
CA THR A 82 -7.08 2.29 -12.39
C THR A 82 -6.14 1.65 -13.39
N GLU A 83 -4.87 1.54 -13.01
CA GLU A 83 -3.87 0.79 -13.76
C GLU A 83 -3.56 -0.50 -13.00
N ASN A 84 -3.49 -1.61 -13.71
CA ASN A 84 -3.05 -2.87 -13.14
C ASN A 84 -1.52 -2.92 -13.21
N LEU A 85 -0.91 -3.21 -12.09
CA LEU A 85 0.52 -3.48 -11.99
C LEU A 85 0.70 -4.96 -11.68
N GLU A 86 1.67 -5.58 -12.32
CA GLU A 86 2.02 -6.98 -12.09
C GLU A 86 3.40 -7.07 -11.45
N SER A 87 3.55 -7.98 -10.52
CA SER A 87 4.82 -8.33 -9.90
C SER A 87 4.80 -9.79 -9.51
N SER A 88 5.94 -10.33 -9.10
CA SER A 88 6.07 -11.74 -8.77
C SER A 88 6.90 -11.94 -7.52
N ASN A 89 6.54 -12.94 -6.72
CA ASN A 89 7.47 -13.50 -5.75
C ASN A 89 8.33 -14.56 -6.47
N VAL A 90 9.61 -14.60 -6.14
CA VAL A 90 10.55 -15.58 -6.68
C VAL A 90 10.83 -16.62 -5.62
N ILE A 91 10.61 -17.90 -5.95
CA ILE A 91 10.68 -18.97 -4.98
C ILE A 91 11.64 -20.06 -5.48
N GLY A 92 12.59 -20.43 -4.62
CA GLY A 92 13.43 -21.59 -4.79
C GLY A 92 13.23 -22.59 -3.65
N ILE A 93 13.43 -23.88 -3.90
CA ILE A 93 13.25 -24.93 -2.88
C ILE A 93 14.39 -25.92 -2.91
N ILE A 94 14.83 -26.33 -1.72
CA ILE A 94 15.69 -27.48 -1.51
C ILE A 94 14.92 -28.49 -0.66
N PRO A 95 14.62 -29.70 -1.20
CA PRO A 95 13.88 -30.71 -0.48
C PRO A 95 14.64 -31.18 0.77
N GLY A 96 13.91 -31.44 1.84
CA GLY A 96 14.42 -32.07 3.05
C GLY A 96 14.58 -33.59 2.91
N THR A 97 15.12 -34.21 3.96
CA THR A 97 15.31 -35.67 4.06
C THR A 97 14.26 -36.31 4.98
N ASP A 98 14.63 -36.56 6.22
CA ASP A 98 13.81 -37.25 7.22
C ASP A 98 12.69 -36.40 7.83
N LYS A 99 12.77 -35.07 7.63
CA LYS A 99 11.78 -34.08 8.05
C LYS A 99 11.30 -33.22 6.87
N LYS A 100 11.17 -33.86 5.71
CA LYS A 100 10.83 -33.14 4.45
C LYS A 100 9.48 -32.44 4.47
N ASP A 101 8.58 -32.84 5.34
CA ASP A 101 7.24 -32.27 5.49
C ASP A 101 7.20 -31.09 6.49
N GLU A 102 8.34 -30.78 7.14
CA GLU A 102 8.55 -29.56 7.90
C GLU A 102 9.27 -28.53 6.99
N TYR A 103 8.74 -27.32 6.93
CA TYR A 103 9.23 -26.25 6.01
C TYR A 103 9.92 -25.14 6.80
N LEU A 104 11.04 -24.67 6.28
CA LEU A 104 11.75 -23.49 6.74
C LEU A 104 11.74 -22.45 5.63
N TYR A 105 11.15 -21.29 5.88
CA TYR A 105 11.12 -20.18 4.95
C TYR A 105 12.22 -19.17 5.28
N LEU A 106 13.01 -18.82 4.28
CA LEU A 106 14.01 -17.74 4.31
C LEU A 106 13.55 -16.69 3.32
N THR A 107 13.20 -15.52 3.82
CA THR A 107 12.57 -14.47 3.00
C THR A 107 13.32 -13.16 3.07
N GLY A 108 13.28 -12.41 1.99
CA GLY A 108 13.71 -11.03 1.88
C GLY A 108 12.89 -10.34 0.81
N HIS A 109 12.74 -9.01 0.86
CA HIS A 109 12.04 -8.30 -0.22
C HIS A 109 13.03 -7.63 -1.18
N TYR A 110 12.70 -7.68 -2.47
CA TYR A 110 13.60 -7.17 -3.51
C TYR A 110 13.14 -5.82 -4.11
N ASP A 111 12.00 -5.31 -3.67
CA ASP A 111 11.55 -3.96 -4.00
C ASP A 111 12.03 -2.93 -2.98
N HIS A 112 12.10 -1.67 -3.41
CA HIS A 112 12.33 -0.53 -2.53
C HIS A 112 11.59 0.70 -3.07
N LEU A 113 11.75 1.86 -2.39
CA LEU A 113 11.02 3.09 -2.68
C LEU A 113 11.36 3.69 -4.06
N GLY A 114 12.50 3.36 -4.63
CA GLY A 114 12.94 3.82 -5.93
C GLY A 114 13.28 5.31 -5.95
N LYS A 115 12.72 6.08 -6.88
CA LYS A 115 13.03 7.50 -7.07
C LYS A 115 11.82 8.38 -6.75
N ARG A 116 12.04 9.45 -5.96
CA ARG A 116 11.03 10.50 -5.69
C ARG A 116 11.62 11.87 -6.00
N GLY A 117 11.17 12.50 -7.07
CA GLY A 117 11.82 13.71 -7.57
C GLY A 117 13.27 13.42 -7.96
N ASP A 118 14.22 14.16 -7.39
CA ASP A 118 15.65 13.97 -7.65
C ASP A 118 16.35 13.05 -6.62
N VAL A 119 15.60 12.59 -5.61
CA VAL A 119 16.14 11.72 -4.56
C VAL A 119 15.96 10.26 -4.97
N ILE A 120 17.07 9.51 -4.93
CA ILE A 120 17.10 8.05 -5.16
C ILE A 120 17.24 7.34 -3.82
N TYR A 121 16.34 6.40 -3.59
CA TYR A 121 16.34 5.51 -2.44
C TYR A 121 16.90 4.16 -2.90
N TYR A 122 18.12 3.88 -2.51
CA TYR A 122 18.87 2.74 -3.04
C TYR A 122 18.47 1.40 -2.43
N GLY A 123 17.97 1.38 -1.20
CA GLY A 123 17.56 0.15 -0.53
C GLY A 123 18.69 -0.83 -0.27
N ALA A 124 19.91 -0.34 -0.02
CA ALA A 124 21.06 -1.24 0.14
C ALA A 124 20.95 -2.14 1.38
N ASP A 125 20.43 -1.60 2.48
CA ASP A 125 20.22 -2.31 3.74
C ASP A 125 18.76 -2.72 3.91
N ASP A 126 17.84 -1.93 3.43
CA ASP A 126 16.40 -2.19 3.39
C ASP A 126 15.92 -2.40 1.93
N ASP A 127 15.85 -3.61 1.38
CA ASP A 127 16.29 -4.87 1.97
C ASP A 127 17.30 -5.59 1.03
N GLY A 128 18.15 -4.81 0.35
CA GLY A 128 19.17 -5.37 -0.55
C GLY A 128 20.08 -6.38 0.15
N SER A 129 20.51 -6.09 1.39
CA SER A 129 21.34 -6.99 2.20
C SER A 129 20.61 -8.28 2.56
N GLY A 130 19.34 -8.21 2.93
CA GLY A 130 18.51 -9.39 3.24
C GLY A 130 18.24 -10.24 2.00
N THR A 131 17.85 -9.62 0.89
CA THR A 131 17.63 -10.32 -0.38
C THR A 131 18.89 -11.03 -0.87
N VAL A 132 20.07 -10.37 -0.83
CA VAL A 132 21.35 -11.01 -1.15
C VAL A 132 21.68 -12.13 -0.19
N GLY A 133 21.39 -11.97 1.10
CA GLY A 133 21.54 -13.02 2.11
C GLY A 133 20.73 -14.27 1.77
N VAL A 134 19.46 -14.12 1.37
CA VAL A 134 18.61 -15.22 0.91
C VAL A 134 19.21 -15.91 -0.32
N MET A 135 19.71 -15.13 -1.29
CA MET A 135 20.34 -15.69 -2.49
C MET A 135 21.61 -16.46 -2.17
N GLN A 136 22.47 -15.94 -1.30
CA GLN A 136 23.71 -16.63 -0.88
C GLN A 136 23.41 -17.93 -0.12
N MET A 137 22.41 -17.91 0.75
CA MET A 137 21.97 -19.13 1.42
C MET A 137 21.43 -20.15 0.42
N ALA A 138 20.62 -19.73 -0.56
CA ALA A 138 20.11 -20.61 -1.60
C ALA A 138 21.26 -21.25 -2.41
N GLU A 139 22.27 -20.48 -2.78
CA GLU A 139 23.46 -20.97 -3.48
C GLU A 139 24.22 -22.00 -2.63
N ALA A 140 24.47 -21.70 -1.34
CA ALA A 140 25.17 -22.60 -0.44
C ALA A 140 24.44 -23.93 -0.24
N PHE A 141 23.12 -23.90 -0.05
CA PHE A 141 22.28 -25.10 0.07
C PHE A 141 22.28 -25.90 -1.24
N ALA A 142 22.16 -25.23 -2.39
CA ALA A 142 22.22 -25.89 -3.69
C ALA A 142 23.59 -26.55 -3.95
N ALA A 143 24.69 -25.88 -3.58
CA ALA A 143 26.04 -26.43 -3.68
C ALA A 143 26.23 -27.64 -2.76
N ALA A 144 25.65 -27.65 -1.56
CA ALA A 144 25.66 -28.79 -0.66
C ALA A 144 24.83 -29.95 -1.21
N ALA A 145 23.63 -29.67 -1.76
CA ALA A 145 22.76 -30.67 -2.36
C ALA A 145 23.41 -31.37 -3.56
N LYS A 146 24.16 -30.65 -4.41
CA LYS A 146 24.97 -31.24 -5.50
C LYS A 146 26.02 -32.24 -5.01
N LYS A 147 26.43 -32.15 -3.76
CA LYS A 147 27.35 -33.08 -3.10
C LYS A 147 26.63 -34.16 -2.27
N GLY A 148 25.32 -34.32 -2.47
CA GLY A 148 24.48 -35.27 -1.72
C GLY A 148 24.18 -34.87 -0.27
N LYS A 149 24.49 -33.63 0.13
CA LYS A 149 24.24 -33.13 1.48
C LYS A 149 22.97 -32.31 1.48
N TYR A 150 21.89 -32.90 1.90
CA TYR A 150 20.57 -32.28 1.99
C TYR A 150 20.22 -31.87 3.43
N PRO A 151 19.45 -30.82 3.62
CA PRO A 151 18.92 -30.47 4.94
C PRO A 151 17.90 -31.53 5.42
N ARG A 152 17.66 -31.58 6.72
CA ARG A 152 16.61 -32.45 7.26
C ARG A 152 15.22 -31.94 6.86
N ARG A 153 14.98 -30.63 6.99
CA ARG A 153 13.75 -29.93 6.63
C ARG A 153 13.82 -29.42 5.20
N THR A 154 12.68 -29.31 4.56
CA THR A 154 12.59 -28.60 3.29
C THR A 154 12.81 -27.10 3.51
N VAL A 155 13.71 -26.52 2.73
CA VAL A 155 14.03 -25.09 2.81
C VAL A 155 13.47 -24.37 1.60
N VAL A 156 12.69 -23.33 1.85
CA VAL A 156 12.10 -22.44 0.84
C VAL A 156 12.79 -21.08 0.93
N PHE A 157 13.38 -20.67 -0.17
CA PHE A 157 13.99 -19.36 -0.33
C PHE A 157 13.02 -18.50 -1.14
N MET A 158 12.63 -17.36 -0.59
CA MET A 158 11.61 -16.54 -1.23
C MET A 158 12.00 -15.06 -1.22
N ALA A 159 12.15 -14.49 -2.42
CA ALA A 159 12.26 -13.06 -2.61
C ALA A 159 10.85 -12.52 -2.92
N VAL A 160 10.33 -11.67 -2.04
CA VAL A 160 8.99 -11.11 -2.15
C VAL A 160 9.02 -9.70 -2.74
N SER A 161 7.91 -9.28 -3.33
CA SER A 161 7.73 -7.95 -3.90
C SER A 161 6.61 -7.19 -3.21
N GLY A 162 6.66 -5.85 -3.30
CA GLY A 162 5.61 -4.98 -2.78
C GLY A 162 5.59 -4.86 -1.26
N GLU A 163 6.73 -5.12 -0.60
CA GLU A 163 6.87 -4.94 0.84
C GLU A 163 6.62 -3.50 1.24
N GLU A 164 7.23 -2.56 0.53
CA GLU A 164 7.14 -1.11 0.72
C GLU A 164 5.72 -0.52 0.52
N LYS A 165 4.79 -1.33 0.09
CA LYS A 165 3.36 -1.00 -0.10
C LYS A 165 2.44 -1.64 0.92
N GLY A 166 2.99 -2.38 1.87
CA GLY A 166 2.28 -3.04 2.96
C GLY A 166 2.35 -4.56 2.88
N LEU A 167 3.55 -5.12 2.72
CA LEU A 167 3.84 -6.57 2.77
C LEU A 167 3.10 -7.40 1.70
N TRP A 168 2.78 -6.81 0.54
CA TRP A 168 1.87 -7.45 -0.42
C TRP A 168 2.33 -8.80 -0.95
N GLY A 169 3.63 -8.97 -1.19
CA GLY A 169 4.15 -10.24 -1.69
C GLY A 169 4.01 -11.36 -0.67
N SER A 170 4.33 -11.10 0.59
CA SER A 170 4.16 -12.06 1.69
C SER A 170 2.70 -12.29 2.04
N GLU A 171 1.85 -11.26 2.03
CA GLU A 171 0.40 -11.39 2.20
C GLU A 171 -0.19 -12.29 1.10
N TYR A 172 0.14 -12.01 -0.17
CA TYR A 172 -0.33 -12.82 -1.28
C TYR A 172 0.09 -14.29 -1.14
N TYR A 173 1.36 -14.53 -0.76
CA TYR A 173 1.83 -15.90 -0.56
C TYR A 173 1.11 -16.61 0.59
N SER A 174 0.84 -15.92 1.69
CA SER A 174 0.10 -16.49 2.82
C SER A 174 -1.33 -16.89 2.48
N GLU A 175 -1.96 -16.18 1.54
CA GLU A 175 -3.30 -16.51 1.04
C GLU A 175 -3.29 -17.56 -0.07
N HIS A 176 -2.17 -17.70 -0.82
CA HIS A 176 -2.02 -18.58 -1.97
C HIS A 176 -0.68 -19.36 -1.90
N PRO A 177 -0.47 -20.12 -0.83
CA PRO A 177 0.81 -20.81 -0.62
C PRO A 177 1.00 -21.93 -1.64
N LEU A 178 2.22 -22.02 -2.20
CA LEU A 178 2.62 -23.16 -3.04
C LEU A 178 3.07 -24.36 -2.21
N TYR A 179 3.54 -24.12 -1.00
CA TYR A 179 3.99 -25.12 -0.04
C TYR A 179 3.34 -24.82 1.32
N PRO A 180 3.15 -25.83 2.18
CA PRO A 180 2.57 -25.64 3.51
C PRO A 180 3.33 -24.61 4.35
N MET A 181 2.57 -23.78 5.06
CA MET A 181 3.09 -22.76 5.99
C MET A 181 2.83 -23.19 7.44
#